data_b1d743eeb9a316b576872b4a8418e0eb
#
_entry.id   b1d743eeb9a316b576872b4a8418e0eb
#
_cell.length_a   1.000
_cell.length_b   1.000
_cell.length_c   1.000
_cell.angle_alpha   90.00
_cell.angle_beta   90.00
_cell.angle_gamma   90.00
#
_symmetry.space_group_name_H-M   'P 1'
#
loop_
_entity.id
_entity.type
_entity.pdbx_description
1 polymer ?
#
loop_
_entity_poly.entity_id
_entity_poly.type
_entity_poly.pdbx_seq_one_letter_code
_entity_poly.pdbx_strand_id
1 'polypeptide(L)'
;MTTSQTVDTSATPSVPPNAVEDSVEAPRRRRRGLAPGRRLPASRVVGPLLFLVLWAVASAAGQLDPAAIPAPWTVLRTAGRLWTSGTLPTDMLTSLERAAYGFALGLTAGVVLALAAGLSRVGEALIDGTVQLNRAIPTLGLIPLFILWLGIGETFKIAIIAIVVYIPVYLNLHAALSGIDHRYVELAEVQGLSRLQFVRQIVIPGALPGFFVGLRLGVTGSWLSLVVLEQINATSGLGYMMFQAQNYGQSDVILVGLLIYGVFGLLSDSAVRLVERRVLSWRRTLSN
;
A
#
# COMPACT_ATOMS: atom_id res chain seq x y z
N MET A 1 -68.46 -37.85 -52.49
CA MET A 1 -67.56 -39.01 -52.51
C MET A 1 -66.31 -38.61 -51.71
N THR A 2 -66.31 -38.99 -50.47
CA THR A 2 -65.29 -38.66 -49.47
C THR A 2 -64.73 -39.96 -48.98
N THR A 3 -63.52 -40.32 -49.33
CA THR A 3 -62.80 -41.51 -48.83
C THR A 3 -62.03 -41.09 -47.58
N SER A 4 -62.47 -41.65 -46.47
CA SER A 4 -61.80 -41.61 -45.16
C SER A 4 -60.61 -42.59 -45.16
N GLN A 5 -59.38 -42.13 -44.91
CA GLN A 5 -58.25 -42.98 -44.60
C GLN A 5 -58.06 -43.01 -43.08
N THR A 6 -58.28 -44.16 -42.53
CA THR A 6 -57.95 -44.57 -41.15
C THR A 6 -56.46 -44.78 -41.01
N VAL A 7 -55.79 -43.97 -40.18
CA VAL A 7 -54.39 -44.18 -39.77
C VAL A 7 -54.29 -45.18 -38.66
N ASP A 8 -53.67 -46.35 -38.96
CA ASP A 8 -53.35 -47.43 -38.04
C ASP A 8 -52.21 -47.04 -37.08
N THR A 9 -52.47 -46.89 -35.79
CA THR A 9 -51.53 -46.51 -34.75
C THR A 9 -51.20 -47.74 -33.87
N SER A 10 -50.40 -48.66 -34.40
CA SER A 10 -49.84 -49.74 -33.58
C SER A 10 -48.50 -50.25 -34.06
N ALA A 11 -47.42 -49.48 -33.81
CA ALA A 11 -46.07 -50.04 -33.78
C ALA A 11 -45.19 -49.21 -32.91
N THR A 12 -45.13 -49.47 -31.63
CA THR A 12 -44.07 -49.03 -30.72
C THR A 12 -42.86 -49.95 -30.98
N PRO A 13 -41.70 -49.35 -31.41
CA PRO A 13 -40.48 -50.12 -31.50
C PRO A 13 -39.96 -50.42 -30.09
N SER A 14 -39.90 -51.75 -29.78
CA SER A 14 -39.26 -52.27 -28.56
C SER A 14 -37.74 -51.95 -28.60
N VAL A 15 -37.25 -51.11 -27.69
CA VAL A 15 -35.83 -50.87 -27.43
C VAL A 15 -35.24 -52.11 -26.73
N PRO A 16 -34.18 -52.75 -27.22
CA PRO A 16 -33.56 -53.90 -26.56
C PRO A 16 -32.94 -53.48 -25.22
N PRO A 17 -33.02 -54.35 -24.16
CA PRO A 17 -32.62 -54.00 -22.79
C PRO A 17 -31.12 -53.85 -22.54
N ASN A 18 -30.25 -53.96 -23.56
CA ASN A 18 -28.80 -53.96 -23.37
C ASN A 18 -28.10 -52.70 -23.94
N ALA A 19 -28.84 -51.64 -24.28
CA ALA A 19 -28.26 -50.41 -24.84
C ALA A 19 -27.90 -49.30 -23.77
N VAL A 20 -27.91 -49.67 -22.49
CA VAL A 20 -27.72 -48.67 -21.37
C VAL A 20 -26.36 -48.81 -20.70
N GLU A 21 -25.45 -49.64 -21.15
CA GLU A 21 -24.14 -49.83 -20.50
C GLU A 21 -22.91 -49.31 -21.27
N ASP A 22 -23.07 -48.63 -22.38
CA ASP A 22 -21.98 -47.79 -22.90
C ASP A 22 -22.02 -46.44 -22.18
N SER A 23 -21.65 -46.45 -20.89
CA SER A 23 -21.28 -45.25 -20.16
C SER A 23 -20.07 -44.64 -20.87
N VAL A 24 -20.34 -43.63 -21.70
CA VAL A 24 -19.36 -42.71 -22.21
C VAL A 24 -18.55 -42.16 -21.01
N GLU A 25 -17.38 -42.76 -20.76
CA GLU A 25 -16.42 -42.23 -19.84
C GLU A 25 -16.09 -40.81 -20.33
N ALA A 26 -16.81 -39.83 -19.80
CA ALA A 26 -16.50 -38.43 -20.02
C ALA A 26 -15.02 -38.22 -19.62
N PRO A 27 -14.17 -37.70 -20.52
CA PRO A 27 -12.75 -37.50 -20.21
C PRO A 27 -12.69 -36.71 -18.89
N ARG A 28 -12.11 -37.31 -17.84
CA ARG A 28 -11.86 -36.64 -16.58
C ARG A 28 -11.04 -35.40 -16.89
N ARG A 29 -11.70 -34.26 -17.09
CA ARG A 29 -11.06 -32.94 -17.17
C ARG A 29 -10.24 -32.84 -15.88
N ARG A 30 -8.91 -33.00 -16.01
CA ARG A 30 -7.98 -32.62 -14.98
C ARG A 30 -8.37 -31.18 -14.59
N ARG A 31 -9.04 -31.03 -13.46
CA ARG A 31 -9.28 -29.73 -12.84
C ARG A 31 -7.89 -29.13 -12.65
N ARG A 32 -7.45 -28.30 -13.60
CA ARG A 32 -6.31 -27.40 -13.37
C ARG A 32 -6.70 -26.61 -12.14
N GLY A 33 -6.07 -26.92 -11.03
CA GLY A 33 -6.30 -26.19 -9.80
C GLY A 33 -5.97 -24.73 -10.08
N LEU A 34 -6.99 -23.87 -10.09
CA LEU A 34 -6.84 -22.41 -10.18
C LEU A 34 -6.25 -21.84 -8.88
N ALA A 35 -5.99 -22.69 -7.88
CA ALA A 35 -5.34 -22.30 -6.65
C ALA A 35 -3.88 -21.88 -6.96
N PRO A 36 -3.44 -20.70 -6.52
CA PRO A 36 -2.05 -20.29 -6.63
C PRO A 36 -1.14 -21.34 -5.98
N GLY A 37 -0.09 -21.76 -6.69
CA GLY A 37 0.85 -22.79 -6.22
C GLY A 37 1.39 -22.43 -4.84
N ARG A 38 1.80 -23.46 -4.09
CA ARG A 38 2.33 -23.35 -2.72
C ARG A 38 3.47 -22.31 -2.70
N ARG A 39 3.26 -21.21 -2.00
CA ARG A 39 4.26 -20.15 -1.87
C ARG A 39 5.50 -20.71 -1.19
N LEU A 40 6.66 -20.62 -1.84
CA LEU A 40 7.95 -20.94 -1.22
C LEU A 40 8.19 -19.88 -0.13
N PRO A 41 8.35 -20.27 1.15
CA PRO A 41 8.48 -19.31 2.25
C PRO A 41 9.70 -18.39 2.10
N ALA A 42 10.74 -18.84 1.38
CA ALA A 42 11.98 -18.10 1.14
C ALA A 42 11.96 -17.19 -0.11
N SER A 43 10.94 -17.25 -0.98
CA SER A 43 10.94 -16.57 -2.28
C SER A 43 11.08 -15.04 -2.19
N ARG A 44 10.66 -14.43 -1.07
CA ARG A 44 10.76 -12.99 -0.85
C ARG A 44 12.17 -12.50 -0.52
N VAL A 45 13.03 -13.38 -0.03
CA VAL A 45 14.40 -13.05 0.41
C VAL A 45 15.42 -13.36 -0.68
N VAL A 46 15.10 -14.27 -1.58
CA VAL A 46 16.02 -14.72 -2.65
C VAL A 46 16.42 -13.55 -3.57
N GLY A 47 15.48 -12.72 -4.00
CA GLY A 47 15.79 -11.57 -4.86
C GLY A 47 16.75 -10.55 -4.21
N PRO A 48 16.46 -10.03 -3.01
CA PRO A 48 17.38 -9.16 -2.30
C PRO A 48 18.76 -9.78 -2.02
N LEU A 49 18.81 -11.05 -1.63
CA LEU A 49 20.08 -11.75 -1.42
C LEU A 49 20.89 -11.89 -2.71
N LEU A 50 20.25 -12.27 -3.81
CA LEU A 50 20.91 -12.36 -5.11
C LEU A 50 21.48 -11.00 -5.53
N PHE A 51 20.72 -9.91 -5.33
CA PHE A 51 21.19 -8.56 -5.62
C PHE A 51 22.44 -8.22 -4.77
N LEU A 52 22.42 -8.50 -3.46
CA LEU A 52 23.58 -8.26 -2.57
C LEU A 52 24.80 -9.08 -2.98
N VAL A 53 24.60 -10.34 -3.36
CA VAL A 53 25.70 -11.21 -3.83
C VAL A 53 26.28 -10.67 -5.15
N LEU A 54 25.44 -10.30 -6.11
CA LEU A 54 25.89 -9.72 -7.37
C LEU A 54 26.66 -8.41 -7.15
N TRP A 55 26.17 -7.53 -6.27
CA TRP A 55 26.87 -6.31 -5.92
C TRP A 55 28.23 -6.59 -5.25
N ALA A 56 28.29 -7.53 -4.32
CA ALA A 56 29.54 -7.90 -3.65
C ALA A 56 30.56 -8.50 -4.65
N VAL A 57 30.12 -9.39 -5.54
CA VAL A 57 30.98 -10.02 -6.57
C VAL A 57 31.48 -8.99 -7.57
N ALA A 58 30.59 -8.11 -8.09
CA ALA A 58 30.98 -7.06 -9.04
C ALA A 58 32.00 -6.07 -8.42
N SER A 59 31.80 -5.72 -7.12
CA SER A 59 32.74 -4.88 -6.38
C SER A 59 34.08 -5.56 -6.16
N ALA A 60 34.10 -6.87 -5.82
CA ALA A 60 35.32 -7.63 -5.62
C ALA A 60 36.11 -7.87 -6.92
N ALA A 61 35.37 -7.99 -8.04
CA ALA A 61 35.97 -8.13 -9.39
C ALA A 61 36.49 -6.80 -9.97
N GLY A 62 36.36 -5.67 -9.24
CA GLY A 62 36.81 -4.34 -9.71
C GLY A 62 36.01 -3.78 -10.89
N GLN A 63 34.80 -4.30 -11.14
CA GLN A 63 33.93 -3.83 -12.23
C GLN A 63 33.19 -2.55 -11.89
N LEU A 64 33.13 -2.17 -10.61
CA LEU A 64 32.45 -0.98 -10.13
C LEU A 64 33.47 0.06 -9.69
N ASP A 65 33.27 1.30 -10.12
CA ASP A 65 34.05 2.42 -9.61
C ASP A 65 33.73 2.65 -8.12
N PRO A 66 34.70 2.48 -7.21
CA PRO A 66 34.47 2.66 -5.79
C PRO A 66 34.01 4.06 -5.39
N ALA A 67 34.31 5.08 -6.21
CA ALA A 67 33.86 6.45 -5.99
C ALA A 67 32.37 6.63 -6.30
N ALA A 68 31.84 5.91 -7.28
CA ALA A 68 30.44 5.97 -7.66
C ALA A 68 29.58 4.96 -6.90
N ILE A 69 30.04 3.68 -6.84
CA ILE A 69 29.33 2.57 -6.20
C ILE A 69 30.30 1.86 -5.25
N PRO A 70 30.40 2.32 -4.00
CA PRO A 70 31.26 1.70 -2.98
C PRO A 70 30.85 0.25 -2.71
N ALA A 71 31.83 -0.56 -2.32
CA ALA A 71 31.60 -1.96 -1.99
C ALA A 71 30.73 -2.11 -0.73
N PRO A 72 29.93 -3.21 -0.61
CA PRO A 72 29.05 -3.43 0.55
C PRO A 72 29.77 -3.33 1.89
N TRP A 73 30.99 -3.87 1.99
CA TRP A 73 31.80 -3.82 3.22
C TRP A 73 32.27 -2.41 3.56
N THR A 74 32.50 -1.54 2.57
CA THR A 74 32.82 -0.12 2.77
C THR A 74 31.61 0.60 3.36
N VAL A 75 30.42 0.38 2.80
CA VAL A 75 29.17 0.95 3.30
C VAL A 75 28.91 0.52 4.76
N LEU A 76 29.13 -0.76 5.10
CA LEU A 76 28.97 -1.24 6.47
C LEU A 76 29.99 -0.61 7.44
N ARG A 77 31.26 -0.45 7.03
CA ARG A 77 32.27 0.24 7.85
C ARG A 77 31.90 1.70 8.07
N THR A 78 31.44 2.39 7.04
CA THR A 78 30.98 3.78 7.13
C THR A 78 29.74 3.91 8.03
N ALA A 79 28.78 2.98 7.93
CA ALA A 79 27.65 2.94 8.85
C ALA A 79 28.10 2.77 10.31
N GLY A 80 29.06 1.88 10.58
CA GLY A 80 29.64 1.69 11.91
C GLY A 80 30.34 2.95 12.43
N ARG A 81 31.11 3.64 11.59
CA ARG A 81 31.79 4.90 11.94
C ARG A 81 30.78 6.02 12.25
N LEU A 82 29.77 6.18 11.43
CA LEU A 82 28.71 7.18 11.64
C LEU A 82 27.85 6.87 12.87
N TRP A 83 27.69 5.59 13.20
CA TRP A 83 27.01 5.18 14.42
C TRP A 83 27.82 5.52 15.67
N THR A 84 29.11 5.18 15.69
CA THR A 84 30.00 5.47 16.83
C THR A 84 30.29 6.95 17.04
N SER A 85 30.24 7.76 15.97
CA SER A 85 30.36 9.23 16.08
C SER A 85 29.07 9.89 16.61
N GLY A 86 27.96 9.17 16.71
CA GLY A 86 26.67 9.71 17.13
C GLY A 86 25.90 10.46 16.03
N THR A 87 26.50 10.69 14.86
CA THR A 87 25.85 11.40 13.75
C THR A 87 24.65 10.65 13.23
N LEU A 88 24.83 9.35 12.92
CA LEU A 88 23.76 8.53 12.34
C LEU A 88 22.56 8.36 13.28
N PRO A 89 22.71 8.02 14.57
CA PRO A 89 21.57 7.95 15.50
C PRO A 89 20.79 9.27 15.63
N THR A 90 21.50 10.40 15.66
CA THR A 90 20.87 11.72 15.75
C THR A 90 20.04 12.02 14.50
N ASP A 91 20.61 11.80 13.31
CA ASP A 91 19.91 12.04 12.05
C ASP A 91 18.74 11.08 11.85
N MET A 92 18.88 9.80 12.25
CA MET A 92 17.79 8.82 12.26
C MET A 92 16.62 9.27 13.13
N LEU A 93 16.92 9.75 14.35
CA LEU A 93 15.88 10.20 15.28
C LEU A 93 15.15 11.43 14.73
N THR A 94 15.88 12.41 14.23
CA THR A 94 15.30 13.63 13.65
C THR A 94 14.39 13.31 12.46
N SER A 95 14.83 12.44 11.54
CA SER A 95 14.02 11.98 10.41
C SER A 95 12.77 11.22 10.87
N LEU A 96 12.90 10.35 11.89
CA LEU A 96 11.78 9.61 12.45
C LEU A 96 10.75 10.53 13.10
N GLU A 97 11.17 11.53 13.86
CA GLU A 97 10.29 12.51 14.49
C GLU A 97 9.50 13.30 13.44
N ARG A 98 10.16 13.81 12.39
CA ARG A 98 9.50 14.53 11.29
C ARG A 98 8.47 13.66 10.59
N ALA A 99 8.86 12.42 10.24
CA ALA A 99 7.96 11.45 9.63
C ALA A 99 6.76 11.17 10.52
N ALA A 100 6.98 10.94 11.83
CA ALA A 100 5.92 10.62 12.79
C ALA A 100 4.93 11.78 12.95
N TYR A 101 5.41 13.01 13.13
CA TYR A 101 4.52 14.18 13.26
C TYR A 101 3.71 14.44 11.99
N GLY A 102 4.37 14.46 10.83
CA GLY A 102 3.70 14.69 9.55
C GLY A 102 2.71 13.56 9.23
N PHE A 103 3.10 12.30 9.49
CA PHE A 103 2.23 11.14 9.31
C PHE A 103 1.01 11.20 10.24
N ALA A 104 1.17 11.48 11.52
CA ALA A 104 0.07 11.56 12.48
C ALA A 104 -0.94 12.66 12.11
N LEU A 105 -0.46 13.83 11.72
CA LEU A 105 -1.31 14.93 11.25
C LEU A 105 -2.05 14.58 9.97
N GLY A 106 -1.34 14.04 8.97
CA GLY A 106 -1.93 13.66 7.69
C GLY A 106 -2.92 12.50 7.82
N LEU A 107 -2.61 11.49 8.64
CA LEU A 107 -3.51 10.39 8.95
C LEU A 107 -4.80 10.89 9.60
N THR A 108 -4.68 11.73 10.62
CA THR A 108 -5.83 12.28 11.33
C THR A 108 -6.70 13.12 10.39
N ALA A 109 -6.09 14.02 9.62
CA ALA A 109 -6.81 14.84 8.64
C ALA A 109 -7.50 13.96 7.58
N GLY A 110 -6.79 12.98 7.00
CA GLY A 110 -7.34 12.08 5.99
C GLY A 110 -8.53 11.26 6.48
N VAL A 111 -8.44 10.73 7.70
CA VAL A 111 -9.55 9.97 8.31
C VAL A 111 -10.74 10.86 8.63
N VAL A 112 -10.53 12.01 9.27
CA VAL A 112 -11.61 12.94 9.63
C VAL A 112 -12.33 13.45 8.38
N LEU A 113 -11.59 13.88 7.36
CA LEU A 113 -12.16 14.36 6.11
C LEU A 113 -12.92 13.24 5.35
N ALA A 114 -12.35 12.01 5.30
CA ALA A 114 -13.00 10.89 4.65
C ALA A 114 -14.30 10.47 5.35
N LEU A 115 -14.33 10.47 6.67
CA LEU A 115 -15.55 10.18 7.43
C LEU A 115 -16.59 11.31 7.26
N ALA A 116 -16.17 12.57 7.29
CA ALA A 116 -17.07 13.70 7.08
C ALA A 116 -17.70 13.69 5.68
N ALA A 117 -16.92 13.37 4.64
CA ALA A 117 -17.40 13.24 3.28
C ALA A 117 -18.24 11.97 3.08
N GLY A 118 -17.76 10.81 3.56
CA GLY A 118 -18.41 9.51 3.31
C GLY A 118 -19.72 9.29 4.10
N LEU A 119 -19.93 10.01 5.21
CA LEU A 119 -21.13 9.86 6.05
C LEU A 119 -22.14 11.00 5.87
N SER A 120 -21.85 12.03 5.05
CA SER A 120 -22.68 13.20 4.88
C SER A 120 -22.63 13.73 3.42
N ARG A 121 -23.79 13.88 2.78
CA ARG A 121 -23.90 14.48 1.43
C ARG A 121 -23.35 15.90 1.36
N VAL A 122 -23.52 16.68 2.44
CA VAL A 122 -22.96 18.05 2.53
C VAL A 122 -21.44 17.97 2.66
N GLY A 123 -20.92 17.04 3.48
CA GLY A 123 -19.49 16.81 3.60
C GLY A 123 -18.86 16.37 2.26
N GLU A 124 -19.50 15.46 1.55
CA GLU A 124 -19.05 15.03 0.22
C GLU A 124 -18.98 16.23 -0.76
N ALA A 125 -20.05 17.01 -0.86
CA ALA A 125 -20.11 18.15 -1.77
C ALA A 125 -19.04 19.23 -1.48
N LEU A 126 -18.68 19.44 -0.22
CA LEU A 126 -17.70 20.45 0.19
C LEU A 126 -16.25 19.95 0.13
N ILE A 127 -16.03 18.69 0.48
CA ILE A 127 -14.67 18.14 0.72
C ILE A 127 -14.13 17.45 -0.53
N ASP A 128 -14.91 16.57 -1.18
CA ASP A 128 -14.39 15.69 -2.22
C ASP A 128 -13.80 16.48 -3.40
N GLY A 129 -14.49 17.47 -3.91
CA GLY A 129 -14.01 18.34 -4.99
C GLY A 129 -12.68 19.03 -4.64
N THR A 130 -12.54 19.50 -3.40
CA THR A 130 -11.33 20.15 -2.91
C THR A 130 -10.14 19.19 -2.84
N VAL A 131 -10.37 17.96 -2.35
CA VAL A 131 -9.33 16.93 -2.28
C VAL A 131 -8.93 16.44 -3.68
N GLN A 132 -9.92 16.29 -4.59
CA GLN A 132 -9.65 15.92 -5.98
C GLN A 132 -8.79 16.98 -6.69
N LEU A 133 -9.05 18.26 -6.44
CA LEU A 133 -8.21 19.35 -6.95
C LEU A 133 -6.80 19.29 -6.36
N ASN A 134 -6.69 19.11 -5.03
CA ASN A 134 -5.40 19.07 -4.34
C ASN A 134 -4.52 17.91 -4.83
N ARG A 135 -5.08 16.70 -5.05
CA ARG A 135 -4.30 15.57 -5.56
C ARG A 135 -3.76 15.79 -6.97
N ALA A 136 -4.39 16.65 -7.78
CA ALA A 136 -3.90 16.98 -9.12
C ALA A 136 -2.65 17.86 -9.11
N ILE A 137 -2.39 18.55 -8.00
CA ILE A 137 -1.22 19.41 -7.82
C ILE A 137 -0.06 18.55 -7.30
N PRO A 138 1.13 18.57 -7.94
CA PRO A 138 2.31 17.88 -7.43
C PRO A 138 2.70 18.41 -6.05
N THR A 139 2.50 17.62 -5.00
CA THR A 139 2.69 18.07 -3.60
C THR A 139 4.10 18.62 -3.34
N LEU A 140 5.14 17.98 -3.89
CA LEU A 140 6.50 18.48 -3.75
C LEU A 140 6.74 19.81 -4.50
N GLY A 141 5.95 20.10 -5.53
CA GLY A 141 5.96 21.40 -6.23
C GLY A 141 5.44 22.55 -5.35
N LEU A 142 4.74 22.26 -4.27
CA LEU A 142 4.25 23.24 -3.30
C LEU A 142 5.32 23.69 -2.30
N ILE A 143 6.50 23.07 -2.27
CA ILE A 143 7.57 23.37 -1.30
C ILE A 143 7.90 24.88 -1.26
N PRO A 144 8.15 25.58 -2.37
CA PRO A 144 8.47 27.00 -2.32
C PRO A 144 7.35 27.85 -1.69
N LEU A 145 6.10 27.49 -1.97
CA LEU A 145 4.94 28.18 -1.43
C LEU A 145 4.80 27.97 0.08
N PHE A 146 5.03 26.75 0.56
CA PHE A 146 4.99 26.43 1.99
C PHE A 146 6.15 27.07 2.75
N ILE A 147 7.33 27.19 2.14
CA ILE A 147 8.45 27.95 2.71
C ILE A 147 8.07 29.43 2.84
N LEU A 148 7.41 30.00 1.82
CA LEU A 148 6.96 31.39 1.85
C LEU A 148 5.92 31.66 2.95
N TRP A 149 4.98 30.73 3.17
CA TRP A 149 3.91 30.89 4.14
C TRP A 149 4.30 30.53 5.57
N LEU A 150 5.08 29.46 5.75
CA LEU A 150 5.40 28.89 7.06
C LEU A 150 6.85 29.16 7.51
N GLY A 151 7.64 29.78 6.63
CA GLY A 151 9.05 30.01 6.86
C GLY A 151 9.92 28.77 6.61
N ILE A 152 11.24 28.99 6.64
CA ILE A 152 12.24 27.93 6.53
C ILE A 152 12.41 27.29 7.91
N GLY A 153 11.94 26.06 8.08
CA GLY A 153 12.02 25.37 9.37
C GLY A 153 11.39 23.98 9.34
N GLU A 154 11.01 23.46 10.50
CA GLU A 154 10.39 22.12 10.61
C GLU A 154 8.92 22.14 10.18
N THR A 155 8.22 23.28 10.37
CA THR A 155 6.78 23.39 10.15
C THR A 155 6.38 23.08 8.70
N PHE A 156 7.09 23.64 7.71
CA PHE A 156 6.75 23.36 6.30
C PHE A 156 7.00 21.90 5.92
N LYS A 157 8.04 21.27 6.47
CA LYS A 157 8.36 19.85 6.21
C LYS A 157 7.24 18.96 6.74
N ILE A 158 6.85 19.17 8.00
CA ILE A 158 5.74 18.44 8.64
C ILE A 158 4.44 18.66 7.87
N ALA A 159 4.15 19.88 7.42
CA ALA A 159 2.94 20.20 6.66
C ALA A 159 2.92 19.49 5.29
N ILE A 160 4.03 19.47 4.55
CA ILE A 160 4.12 18.75 3.26
C ILE A 160 3.96 17.25 3.47
N ILE A 161 4.62 16.66 4.48
CA ILE A 161 4.44 15.24 4.81
C ILE A 161 2.98 14.95 5.14
N ALA A 162 2.33 15.82 5.91
CA ALA A 162 0.91 15.66 6.25
C ALA A 162 0.02 15.67 4.98
N ILE A 163 0.30 16.53 4.00
CA ILE A 163 -0.41 16.54 2.72
C ILE A 163 -0.20 15.26 1.94
N VAL A 164 1.04 14.78 1.84
CA VAL A 164 1.37 13.53 1.15
C VAL A 164 0.65 12.33 1.77
N VAL A 165 0.42 12.35 3.08
CA VAL A 165 -0.23 11.26 3.82
C VAL A 165 -1.76 11.36 3.74
N TYR A 166 -2.35 12.57 3.93
CA TYR A 166 -3.80 12.68 4.01
C TYR A 166 -4.50 12.34 2.70
N ILE A 167 -3.90 12.67 1.55
CA ILE A 167 -4.52 12.44 0.24
C ILE A 167 -4.82 10.93 0.02
N PRO A 168 -3.84 10.01 0.07
CA PRO A 168 -4.12 8.59 -0.13
C PRO A 168 -5.00 8.00 0.96
N VAL A 169 -4.89 8.46 2.22
CA VAL A 169 -5.77 8.02 3.30
C VAL A 169 -7.21 8.43 3.02
N TYR A 170 -7.45 9.69 2.69
CA TYR A 170 -8.77 10.20 2.32
C TYR A 170 -9.37 9.41 1.15
N LEU A 171 -8.64 9.34 0.04
CA LEU A 171 -9.17 8.75 -1.20
C LEU A 171 -9.56 7.28 -1.04
N ASN A 172 -8.70 6.49 -0.39
CA ASN A 172 -8.97 5.06 -0.23
C ASN A 172 -10.05 4.79 0.83
N LEU A 173 -10.08 5.55 1.92
CA LEU A 173 -11.12 5.42 2.93
C LEU A 173 -12.46 5.91 2.41
N HIS A 174 -12.52 7.07 1.75
CA HIS A 174 -13.75 7.61 1.14
C HIS A 174 -14.30 6.66 0.07
N ALA A 175 -13.46 6.15 -0.83
CA ALA A 175 -13.89 5.16 -1.82
C ALA A 175 -14.44 3.88 -1.18
N ALA A 176 -13.84 3.43 -0.07
CA ALA A 176 -14.34 2.27 0.64
C ALA A 176 -15.67 2.53 1.36
N LEU A 177 -15.88 3.72 1.90
CA LEU A 177 -17.15 4.14 2.51
C LEU A 177 -18.27 4.24 1.46
N SER A 178 -17.99 4.87 0.32
CA SER A 178 -18.93 5.02 -0.79
C SER A 178 -19.19 3.72 -1.55
N GLY A 179 -18.30 2.75 -1.46
CA GLY A 179 -18.41 1.43 -2.09
C GLY A 179 -19.23 0.41 -1.29
N ILE A 180 -19.83 0.79 -0.17
CA ILE A 180 -20.68 -0.10 0.63
C ILE A 180 -22.00 -0.33 -0.11
N ASP A 181 -22.32 -1.62 -0.36
CA ASP A 181 -23.53 -2.02 -1.09
C ASP A 181 -24.80 -1.55 -0.35
N HIS A 182 -25.72 -0.91 -1.09
CA HIS A 182 -27.00 -0.41 -0.58
C HIS A 182 -27.86 -1.53 0.08
N ARG A 183 -27.68 -2.77 -0.32
CA ARG A 183 -28.35 -3.92 0.30
C ARG A 183 -28.10 -4.05 1.81
N TYR A 184 -26.93 -3.60 2.28
CA TYR A 184 -26.62 -3.56 3.72
C TYR A 184 -27.44 -2.50 4.45
N VAL A 185 -27.83 -1.41 3.76
CA VAL A 185 -28.73 -0.37 4.31
C VAL A 185 -30.12 -0.95 4.50
N GLU A 186 -30.66 -1.61 3.45
CA GLU A 186 -31.97 -2.26 3.49
C GLU A 186 -32.02 -3.35 4.57
N LEU A 187 -30.97 -4.17 4.68
CA LEU A 187 -30.87 -5.19 5.73
C LEU A 187 -30.86 -4.58 7.14
N ALA A 188 -30.15 -3.46 7.32
CA ALA A 188 -30.10 -2.75 8.59
C ALA A 188 -31.45 -2.16 8.98
N GLU A 189 -32.21 -1.63 8.02
CA GLU A 189 -33.57 -1.13 8.22
C GLU A 189 -34.54 -2.25 8.63
N VAL A 190 -34.49 -3.38 7.94
CA VAL A 190 -35.31 -4.58 8.30
C VAL A 190 -34.97 -5.10 9.71
N GLN A 191 -33.72 -5.02 10.12
CA GLN A 191 -33.27 -5.41 11.46
C GLN A 191 -33.52 -4.34 12.53
N GLY A 192 -34.03 -3.15 12.17
CA GLY A 192 -34.28 -2.06 13.10
C GLY A 192 -33.01 -1.46 13.71
N LEU A 193 -31.87 -1.52 13.02
CA LEU A 193 -30.62 -0.96 13.50
C LEU A 193 -30.69 0.58 13.53
N SER A 194 -30.25 1.18 14.61
CA SER A 194 -30.04 2.62 14.67
C SER A 194 -28.88 3.05 13.74
N ARG A 195 -28.87 4.32 13.32
CA ARG A 195 -27.80 4.86 12.46
C ARG A 195 -26.39 4.64 13.05
N LEU A 196 -26.23 4.80 14.35
CA LEU A 196 -24.96 4.59 15.03
C LEU A 196 -24.54 3.11 14.99
N GLN A 197 -25.49 2.19 15.21
CA GLN A 197 -25.24 0.75 15.12
C GLN A 197 -24.84 0.34 13.70
N PHE A 198 -25.56 0.84 12.69
CA PHE A 198 -25.23 0.63 11.28
C PHE A 198 -23.80 1.08 10.95
N VAL A 199 -23.43 2.31 11.33
CA VAL A 199 -22.08 2.85 11.09
C VAL A 199 -21.03 2.00 11.79
N ARG A 200 -21.24 1.64 13.07
CA ARG A 200 -20.24 0.91 13.85
C ARG A 200 -20.10 -0.56 13.46
N GLN A 201 -21.18 -1.22 13.08
CA GLN A 201 -21.20 -2.68 12.84
C GLN A 201 -20.99 -3.03 11.35
N ILE A 202 -21.33 -2.15 10.43
CA ILE A 202 -21.28 -2.42 9.00
C ILE A 202 -20.32 -1.47 8.29
N VAL A 203 -20.52 -0.14 8.44
CA VAL A 203 -19.80 0.86 7.65
C VAL A 203 -18.31 0.88 8.00
N ILE A 204 -17.97 1.04 9.29
CA ILE A 204 -16.56 1.10 9.72
C ILE A 204 -15.83 -0.20 9.41
N PRO A 205 -16.32 -1.40 9.79
CA PRO A 205 -15.65 -2.66 9.43
C PRO A 205 -15.51 -2.85 7.92
N GLY A 206 -16.54 -2.49 7.14
CA GLY A 206 -16.52 -2.58 5.68
C GLY A 206 -15.49 -1.66 5.03
N ALA A 207 -15.22 -0.50 5.60
CA ALA A 207 -14.27 0.48 5.09
C ALA A 207 -12.80 0.22 5.52
N LEU A 208 -12.57 -0.59 6.58
CA LEU A 208 -11.21 -0.88 7.08
C LEU A 208 -10.23 -1.38 6.00
N PRO A 209 -10.59 -2.26 5.05
CA PRO A 209 -9.65 -2.66 4.01
C PRO A 209 -9.14 -1.48 3.17
N GLY A 210 -10.01 -0.56 2.78
CA GLY A 210 -9.63 0.65 2.07
C GLY A 210 -8.76 1.58 2.91
N PHE A 211 -9.11 1.74 4.19
CA PHE A 211 -8.28 2.47 5.14
C PHE A 211 -6.84 1.96 5.19
N PHE A 212 -6.62 0.63 5.30
CA PHE A 212 -5.27 0.07 5.33
C PHE A 212 -4.51 0.23 4.02
N VAL A 213 -5.20 0.23 2.87
CA VAL A 213 -4.56 0.58 1.58
C VAL A 213 -4.07 2.03 1.61
N GLY A 214 -4.92 2.97 2.02
CA GLY A 214 -4.56 4.38 2.16
C GLY A 214 -3.43 4.60 3.15
N LEU A 215 -3.47 3.92 4.31
CA LEU A 215 -2.45 3.98 5.35
C LEU A 215 -1.08 3.55 4.83
N ARG A 216 -0.99 2.46 4.08
CA ARG A 216 0.26 1.96 3.49
C ARG A 216 0.84 2.93 2.47
N LEU A 217 -0.02 3.49 1.60
CA LEU A 217 0.39 4.51 0.64
C LEU A 217 0.89 5.77 1.35
N GLY A 218 0.22 6.20 2.42
CA GLY A 218 0.62 7.32 3.25
C GLY A 218 1.99 7.10 3.91
N VAL A 219 2.23 5.93 4.51
CA VAL A 219 3.53 5.56 5.10
C VAL A 219 4.64 5.60 4.05
N THR A 220 4.41 5.00 2.89
CA THR A 220 5.41 5.01 1.82
C THR A 220 5.68 6.43 1.33
N GLY A 221 4.62 7.21 1.13
CA GLY A 221 4.72 8.60 0.70
C GLY A 221 5.46 9.50 1.69
N SER A 222 5.27 9.28 3.01
CA SER A 222 5.96 10.06 4.04
C SER A 222 7.48 9.91 3.97
N TRP A 223 7.99 8.68 3.81
CA TRP A 223 9.42 8.44 3.66
C TRP A 223 9.98 9.00 2.36
N LEU A 224 9.27 8.84 1.24
CA LEU A 224 9.70 9.37 -0.06
C LEU A 224 9.76 10.91 -0.07
N SER A 225 8.77 11.57 0.51
CA SER A 225 8.77 13.03 0.60
C SER A 225 9.83 13.54 1.56
N LEU A 226 10.07 12.85 2.67
CA LEU A 226 11.03 13.25 3.69
C LEU A 226 12.46 13.33 3.13
N VAL A 227 12.88 12.37 2.29
CA VAL A 227 14.19 12.40 1.63
C VAL A 227 14.41 13.73 0.90
N VAL A 228 13.42 14.20 0.16
CA VAL A 228 13.50 15.47 -0.60
C VAL A 228 13.46 16.68 0.33
N LEU A 229 12.56 16.65 1.33
CA LEU A 229 12.36 17.77 2.25
C LEU A 229 13.58 18.02 3.14
N GLU A 230 14.32 16.97 3.51
CA GLU A 230 15.53 17.08 4.31
C GLU A 230 16.75 17.55 3.49
N GLN A 231 16.72 17.45 2.18
CA GLN A 231 17.74 18.05 1.31
C GLN A 231 17.56 19.57 1.16
N ILE A 232 16.37 20.08 1.50
CA ILE A 232 16.06 21.50 1.37
C ILE A 232 16.12 22.14 2.75
N ASN A 233 17.18 22.93 3.01
CA ASN A 233 17.36 23.74 4.22
C ASN A 233 17.16 22.97 5.55
N ALA A 234 17.56 21.71 5.60
CA ALA A 234 17.67 21.00 6.87
C ALA A 234 19.07 21.23 7.47
N THR A 235 19.17 21.11 8.79
CA THR A 235 20.43 21.16 9.56
C THR A 235 20.75 19.82 10.22
N SER A 236 19.83 18.85 10.11
CA SER A 236 19.94 17.50 10.63
C SER A 236 18.95 16.57 9.93
N GLY A 237 19.16 15.27 10.01
CA GLY A 237 18.34 14.24 9.40
C GLY A 237 19.09 13.45 8.33
N LEU A 238 18.59 12.26 8.00
CA LEU A 238 19.23 11.36 7.03
C LEU A 238 19.36 11.98 5.65
N GLY A 239 18.35 12.73 5.18
CA GLY A 239 18.41 13.43 3.88
C GLY A 239 19.41 14.56 3.89
N TYR A 240 19.55 15.29 5.01
CA TYR A 240 20.60 16.29 5.18
C TYR A 240 21.99 15.66 5.15
N MET A 241 22.20 14.56 5.90
CA MET A 241 23.45 13.81 5.89
C MET A 241 23.82 13.37 4.46
N MET A 242 22.84 12.86 3.70
CA MET A 242 23.06 12.47 2.30
C MET A 242 23.38 13.67 1.39
N PHE A 243 22.71 14.79 1.57
CA PHE A 243 22.99 16.01 0.80
C PHE A 243 24.39 16.55 1.08
N GLN A 244 24.81 16.57 2.33
CA GLN A 244 26.19 16.93 2.69
C GLN A 244 27.20 15.96 2.06
N ALA A 245 26.95 14.66 2.16
CA ALA A 245 27.79 13.64 1.55
C ALA A 245 27.91 13.78 0.03
N GLN A 246 26.83 14.20 -0.64
CA GLN A 246 26.83 14.49 -2.08
C GLN A 246 27.76 15.64 -2.42
N ASN A 247 27.74 16.72 -1.64
CA ASN A 247 28.59 17.88 -1.85
C ASN A 247 30.10 17.56 -1.67
N TYR A 248 30.42 16.55 -0.85
CA TYR A 248 31.79 16.09 -0.61
C TYR A 248 32.18 14.83 -1.40
N GLY A 249 31.33 14.34 -2.30
CA GLY A 249 31.60 13.13 -3.10
C GLY A 249 31.66 11.84 -2.29
N GLN A 250 30.99 11.77 -1.13
CA GLN A 250 31.00 10.62 -0.22
C GLN A 250 29.85 9.67 -0.53
N SER A 251 29.98 8.88 -1.60
CA SER A 251 28.95 7.94 -2.08
C SER A 251 28.63 6.83 -1.07
N ASP A 252 29.60 6.47 -0.21
CA ASP A 252 29.42 5.48 0.86
C ASP A 252 28.44 5.98 1.94
N VAL A 253 28.48 7.24 2.30
CA VAL A 253 27.54 7.88 3.25
C VAL A 253 26.14 7.99 2.63
N ILE A 254 26.04 8.34 1.33
CA ILE A 254 24.77 8.37 0.61
C ILE A 254 24.10 7.01 0.62
N LEU A 255 24.86 5.92 0.33
CA LEU A 255 24.33 4.56 0.35
C LEU A 255 23.90 4.13 1.76
N VAL A 256 24.62 4.53 2.82
CA VAL A 256 24.18 4.30 4.21
C VAL A 256 22.81 4.94 4.44
N GLY A 257 22.63 6.21 4.08
CA GLY A 257 21.35 6.92 4.23
C GLY A 257 20.20 6.25 3.47
N LEU A 258 20.42 5.87 2.20
CA LEU A 258 19.44 5.15 1.38
C LEU A 258 19.05 3.80 1.98
N LEU A 259 20.01 3.02 2.48
CA LEU A 259 19.72 1.74 3.11
C LEU A 259 18.88 1.91 4.38
N ILE A 260 19.17 2.92 5.20
CA ILE A 260 18.39 3.20 6.41
C ILE A 260 16.97 3.67 6.08
N TYR A 261 16.79 4.53 5.08
CA TYR A 261 15.45 4.87 4.57
C TYR A 261 14.70 3.63 4.09
N GLY A 262 15.37 2.73 3.37
CA GLY A 262 14.81 1.46 2.95
C GLY A 262 14.38 0.58 4.13
N VAL A 263 15.20 0.50 5.18
CA VAL A 263 14.88 -0.24 6.41
C VAL A 263 13.68 0.40 7.12
N PHE A 264 13.63 1.72 7.29
CA PHE A 264 12.51 2.41 7.90
C PHE A 264 11.22 2.21 7.11
N GLY A 265 11.27 2.29 5.79
CA GLY A 265 10.13 2.02 4.92
C GLY A 265 9.61 0.58 5.07
N LEU A 266 10.52 -0.41 5.06
CA LEU A 266 10.18 -1.83 5.25
C LEU A 266 9.61 -2.13 6.64
N LEU A 267 10.19 -1.55 7.70
CA LEU A 267 9.70 -1.72 9.07
C LEU A 267 8.32 -1.11 9.25
N SER A 268 8.12 0.11 8.75
CA SER A 268 6.85 0.81 8.82
C SER A 268 5.74 0.08 8.05
N ASP A 269 5.99 -0.35 6.80
CA ASP A 269 5.04 -1.14 6.01
C ASP A 269 4.76 -2.51 6.66
N SER A 270 5.77 -3.14 7.25
CA SER A 270 5.60 -4.40 7.98
C SER A 270 4.76 -4.24 9.24
N ALA A 271 4.95 -3.13 9.98
CA ALA A 271 4.13 -2.80 11.14
C ALA A 271 2.66 -2.58 10.74
N VAL A 272 2.40 -1.82 9.66
CA VAL A 272 1.03 -1.64 9.15
C VAL A 272 0.42 -2.96 8.73
N ARG A 273 1.14 -3.82 8.00
CA ARG A 273 0.65 -5.16 7.62
C ARG A 273 0.35 -6.05 8.82
N LEU A 274 1.14 -5.96 9.87
CA LEU A 274 0.90 -6.74 11.09
C LEU A 274 -0.42 -6.32 11.75
N VAL A 275 -0.65 -5.01 11.87
CA VAL A 275 -1.89 -4.46 12.40
C VAL A 275 -3.07 -4.81 11.49
N GLU A 276 -2.94 -4.62 10.18
CA GLU A 276 -3.94 -5.00 9.16
C GLU A 276 -4.39 -6.45 9.32
N ARG A 277 -3.45 -7.38 9.40
CA ARG A 277 -3.75 -8.83 9.54
C ARG A 277 -4.50 -9.14 10.84
N ARG A 278 -4.20 -8.46 11.94
CA ARG A 278 -4.90 -8.64 13.21
C ARG A 278 -6.31 -8.06 13.16
N VAL A 279 -6.47 -6.88 12.61
CA VAL A 279 -7.76 -6.16 12.52
C VAL A 279 -8.69 -6.81 11.48
N LEU A 280 -8.15 -7.27 10.34
CA LEU A 280 -8.91 -7.91 9.26
C LEU A 280 -8.91 -9.45 9.32
N SER A 281 -8.69 -10.04 10.50
CA SER A 281 -8.64 -11.51 10.67
C SER A 281 -9.95 -12.23 10.27
N TRP A 282 -11.08 -11.53 10.28
CA TRP A 282 -12.40 -12.02 9.86
C TRP A 282 -12.54 -12.12 8.33
N ARG A 283 -11.69 -11.43 7.55
CA ARG A 283 -11.77 -11.42 6.08
C ARG A 283 -11.04 -12.61 5.49
N ARG A 284 -11.79 -13.55 4.90
CA ARG A 284 -11.20 -14.64 4.12
C ARG A 284 -10.72 -14.12 2.77
N THR A 285 -9.43 -14.23 2.49
CA THR A 285 -8.84 -13.92 1.19
C THR A 285 -8.19 -15.17 0.60
N LEU A 286 -8.03 -15.23 -0.72
CA LEU A 286 -7.37 -16.34 -1.41
C LEU A 286 -5.90 -16.53 -0.99
N SER A 287 -5.36 -15.62 -0.17
CA SER A 287 -3.99 -15.65 0.31
C SER A 287 -3.85 -16.19 1.75
N ASN A 288 -4.95 -16.51 2.42
CA ASN A 288 -4.95 -17.14 3.74
C ASN A 288 -5.28 -18.62 3.63
#